data_52c10cc10e13aa61c71f950f3b11b96e
#
_entry.id   52c10cc10e13aa61c71f950f3b11b96e
#
_cell.length_a   1.000
_cell.length_b   1.000
_cell.length_c   1.000
_cell.angle_alpha   90.00
_cell.angle_beta   90.00
_cell.angle_gamma   90.00
#
_symmetry.space_group_name_H-M   'P 1'
#
loop_
_entity.id
_entity.type
_entity.pdbx_description
1 polymer ?
#
loop_
_entity_poly.entity_id
_entity_poly.type
_entity_poly.pdbx_seq_one_letter_code
_entity_poly.pdbx_strand_id
1 'polypeptide(L)'
;MVAAPKRSADRCPTHPGAFLREIVLPALPVPKAKLARALGISRQSLYDILAERQPVTPAMAVRFGTVFETSAASWLNMQTAYDLWHAEREVDTSKMKPLKMAS
;
A
#
# COMPACT_ATOMS: atom_id res chain seq x y z
N MET A 1 -19.21 -15.91 15.73
CA MET A 1 -18.26 -15.08 14.99
C MET A 1 -18.59 -15.07 13.51
N VAL A 2 -18.58 -13.93 12.94
CA VAL A 2 -18.94 -13.79 11.53
C VAL A 2 -17.67 -13.84 10.67
N ALA A 3 -17.69 -14.67 9.67
CA ALA A 3 -16.58 -14.76 8.74
C ALA A 3 -16.54 -13.53 7.83
N ALA A 4 -15.36 -13.12 7.46
CA ALA A 4 -15.20 -12.03 6.50
C ALA A 4 -15.79 -12.46 5.15
N PRO A 5 -16.30 -11.51 4.38
CA PRO A 5 -16.82 -11.83 3.04
C PRO A 5 -15.74 -12.49 2.18
N LYS A 6 -16.12 -13.56 1.50
CA LYS A 6 -15.19 -14.31 0.68
C LYS A 6 -14.56 -13.48 -0.43
N ARG A 7 -15.33 -12.59 -1.03
CA ARG A 7 -14.83 -11.79 -2.14
C ARG A 7 -13.64 -10.90 -1.73
N SER A 8 -13.60 -10.40 -0.50
CA SER A 8 -12.48 -9.58 -0.07
C SER A 8 -11.24 -10.43 0.19
N ALA A 9 -11.40 -11.71 0.53
CA ALA A 9 -10.27 -12.61 0.72
C ALA A 9 -9.65 -13.04 -0.61
N ASP A 10 -10.47 -13.15 -1.66
CA ASP A 10 -10.02 -13.63 -2.97
C ASP A 10 -9.41 -12.55 -3.82
N ARG A 11 -9.69 -11.30 -3.53
CA ARG A 11 -9.26 -10.20 -4.36
C ARG A 11 -8.06 -9.51 -3.73
N CYS A 12 -6.96 -9.45 -4.49
CA CYS A 12 -5.77 -8.75 -4.03
C CYS A 12 -6.07 -7.26 -3.89
N PRO A 13 -5.84 -6.68 -2.71
CA PRO A 13 -5.98 -5.24 -2.54
C PRO A 13 -5.05 -4.46 -3.48
N THR A 14 -5.44 -3.26 -3.81
CA THR A 14 -4.67 -2.42 -4.70
C THR A 14 -3.40 -1.91 -4.01
N HIS A 15 -2.27 -2.08 -4.67
CA HIS A 15 -1.01 -1.50 -4.21
C HIS A 15 -1.12 0.04 -4.31
N PRO A 16 -0.63 0.79 -3.31
CA PRO A 16 -0.70 2.25 -3.39
C PRO A 16 -0.08 2.84 -4.66
N GLY A 17 0.97 2.20 -5.19
CA GLY A 17 1.59 2.62 -6.44
C GLY A 17 0.65 2.51 -7.63
N ALA A 18 -0.16 1.45 -7.65
CA ALA A 18 -1.17 1.30 -8.71
C ALA A 18 -2.26 2.36 -8.57
N PHE A 19 -2.69 2.65 -7.35
CA PHE A 19 -3.67 3.69 -7.11
C PHE A 19 -3.13 5.05 -7.57
N LEU A 20 -1.88 5.34 -7.23
CA LEU A 20 -1.22 6.58 -7.64
C LEU A 20 -1.16 6.67 -9.17
N ARG A 21 -0.72 5.59 -9.82
CA ARG A 21 -0.54 5.54 -11.26
C ARG A 21 -1.86 5.68 -12.02
N GLU A 22 -2.91 5.02 -11.54
CA GLU A 22 -4.14 4.88 -12.30
C GLU A 22 -5.22 5.88 -11.92
N ILE A 23 -5.19 6.38 -10.71
CA ILE A 23 -6.25 7.28 -10.21
C ILE A 23 -5.72 8.70 -10.00
N VAL A 24 -4.61 8.84 -9.25
CA VAL A 24 -4.15 10.17 -8.84
C VAL A 24 -3.46 10.90 -9.97
N LEU A 25 -2.50 10.27 -10.63
CA LEU A 25 -1.71 10.94 -11.66
C LEU A 25 -2.52 11.37 -12.87
N PRO A 26 -3.50 10.60 -13.37
CA PRO A 26 -4.32 11.09 -14.47
C PRO A 26 -5.09 12.37 -14.14
N ALA A 27 -5.41 12.58 -12.87
CA ALA A 27 -6.12 13.78 -12.44
C ALA A 27 -5.18 14.93 -12.08
N LEU A 28 -3.86 14.68 -12.12
CA LEU A 28 -2.86 15.64 -11.68
C LEU A 28 -1.85 15.90 -12.80
N PRO A 29 -2.06 16.94 -13.62
CA PRO A 29 -1.24 17.14 -14.82
C PRO A 29 0.11 17.74 -14.49
N VAL A 30 0.96 16.99 -13.81
CA VAL A 30 2.33 17.43 -13.50
C VAL A 30 3.33 16.37 -13.98
N PRO A 31 4.50 16.79 -14.46
CA PRO A 31 5.57 15.84 -14.82
C PRO A 31 6.04 15.07 -13.60
N LYS A 32 6.46 13.83 -13.82
CA LYS A 32 6.95 12.99 -12.72
C LYS A 32 8.16 13.58 -12.02
N ALA A 33 9.02 14.30 -12.76
CA ALA A 33 10.16 14.96 -12.15
C ALA A 33 9.73 16.03 -11.14
N LYS A 34 8.68 16.78 -11.48
CA LYS A 34 8.15 17.80 -10.57
C LYS A 34 7.48 17.15 -9.38
N LEU A 35 6.77 16.05 -9.60
CA LEU A 35 6.13 15.31 -8.52
C LEU A 35 7.15 14.76 -7.54
N ALA A 36 8.23 14.17 -8.04
CA ALA A 36 9.28 13.64 -7.19
C ALA A 36 9.89 14.73 -6.31
N ARG A 37 10.12 15.92 -6.90
CA ARG A 37 10.63 17.05 -6.14
C ARG A 37 9.65 17.49 -5.06
N ALA A 38 8.37 17.56 -5.40
CA ALA A 38 7.35 17.95 -4.44
C ALA A 38 7.28 16.97 -3.28
N LEU A 39 7.44 15.69 -3.56
CA LEU A 39 7.46 14.65 -2.54
C LEU A 39 8.77 14.58 -1.76
N GLY A 40 9.82 15.21 -2.26
CA GLY A 40 11.13 15.15 -1.64
C GLY A 40 11.80 13.79 -1.79
N ILE A 41 11.57 13.11 -2.91
CA ILE A 41 12.16 11.79 -3.19
C ILE A 41 12.82 11.80 -4.56
N SER A 42 13.64 10.79 -4.82
CA SER A 42 14.25 10.65 -6.12
C SER A 42 13.23 10.19 -7.15
N ARG A 43 13.50 10.47 -8.42
CA ARG A 43 12.65 9.96 -9.50
C ARG A 43 12.65 8.44 -9.52
N GLN A 44 13.80 7.82 -9.22
CA GLN A 44 13.88 6.37 -9.18
C GLN A 44 12.94 5.79 -8.12
N SER A 45 12.91 6.40 -6.92
CA SER A 45 11.98 5.97 -5.88
C SER A 45 10.53 6.10 -6.33
N LEU A 46 10.21 7.20 -7.00
CA LEU A 46 8.86 7.40 -7.51
C LEU A 46 8.49 6.33 -8.53
N TYR A 47 9.39 6.07 -9.49
CA TYR A 47 9.13 5.04 -10.50
C TYR A 47 9.00 3.66 -9.89
N ASP A 48 9.80 3.35 -8.87
CA ASP A 48 9.72 2.05 -8.20
C ASP A 48 8.39 1.88 -7.47
N ILE A 49 7.88 2.95 -6.85
CA ILE A 49 6.57 2.89 -6.21
C ILE A 49 5.47 2.71 -7.26
N LEU A 50 5.55 3.46 -8.37
CA LEU A 50 4.55 3.35 -9.43
C LEU A 50 4.55 1.96 -10.07
N ALA A 51 5.70 1.32 -10.12
CA ALA A 51 5.83 -0.03 -10.68
C ALA A 51 5.57 -1.11 -9.62
N GLU A 52 5.18 -0.71 -8.40
CA GLU A 52 4.89 -1.63 -7.29
C GLU A 52 6.10 -2.45 -6.85
N ARG A 53 7.31 -1.95 -7.15
CA ARG A 53 8.55 -2.60 -6.72
C ARG A 53 9.00 -2.11 -5.35
N GLN A 54 8.45 -1.02 -4.87
CA GLN A 54 8.81 -0.43 -3.59
C GLN A 54 7.54 -0.14 -2.81
N PRO A 55 7.49 -0.52 -1.52
CA PRO A 55 6.32 -0.25 -0.70
C PRO A 55 6.23 1.21 -0.29
N VAL A 56 5.03 1.64 0.07
CA VAL A 56 4.83 2.93 0.71
C VAL A 56 5.02 2.72 2.22
N THR A 57 6.12 3.26 2.73
CA THR A 57 6.45 3.23 4.16
C THR A 57 5.67 4.32 4.89
N PRO A 58 5.65 4.30 6.23
CA PRO A 58 5.03 5.39 6.98
C PRO A 58 5.58 6.77 6.60
N ALA A 59 6.90 6.88 6.43
CA ALA A 59 7.50 8.14 6.02
C ALA A 59 7.00 8.58 4.65
N MET A 60 6.89 7.63 3.71
CA MET A 60 6.39 7.93 2.38
C MET A 60 4.91 8.33 2.43
N ALA A 61 4.14 7.65 3.29
CA ALA A 61 2.72 7.96 3.44
C ALA A 61 2.51 9.39 3.93
N VAL A 62 3.37 9.88 4.83
CA VAL A 62 3.31 11.26 5.29
C VAL A 62 3.57 12.23 4.13
N ARG A 63 4.55 11.91 3.28
CA ARG A 63 4.85 12.74 2.11
C ARG A 63 3.67 12.79 1.14
N PHE A 64 3.09 11.62 0.86
CA PHE A 64 1.93 11.54 -0.02
C PHE A 64 0.74 12.30 0.57
N GLY A 65 0.48 12.12 1.86
CA GLY A 65 -0.62 12.80 2.52
C GLY A 65 -0.50 14.31 2.44
N THR A 66 0.73 14.82 2.57
CA THR A 66 1.00 16.24 2.51
C THR A 66 0.83 16.78 1.08
N VAL A 67 1.44 16.13 0.11
CA VAL A 67 1.44 16.63 -1.27
C VAL A 67 0.07 16.49 -1.92
N PHE A 68 -0.62 15.39 -1.67
CA PHE A 68 -1.91 15.13 -2.29
C PHE A 68 -3.09 15.56 -1.42
N GLU A 69 -2.80 16.14 -0.25
CA GLU A 69 -3.83 16.61 0.69
C GLU A 69 -4.80 15.49 1.05
N THR A 70 -4.23 14.35 1.40
CA THR A 70 -4.98 13.16 1.80
C THR A 70 -4.46 12.66 3.13
N SER A 71 -5.10 11.63 3.66
CA SER A 71 -4.67 11.03 4.90
C SER A 71 -3.45 10.14 4.66
N ALA A 72 -2.38 10.36 5.44
CA ALA A 72 -1.23 9.47 5.41
C ALA A 72 -1.65 8.04 5.78
N ALA A 73 -2.58 7.92 6.73
CA ALA A 73 -3.06 6.61 7.16
C ALA A 73 -3.72 5.84 6.03
N SER A 74 -4.45 6.51 5.13
CA SER A 74 -5.11 5.80 4.04
C SER A 74 -4.10 5.21 3.06
N TRP A 75 -2.98 5.90 2.80
CA TRP A 75 -1.91 5.36 1.95
C TRP A 75 -1.26 4.15 2.60
N LEU A 76 -0.99 4.26 3.90
CA LEU A 76 -0.36 3.15 4.62
C LEU A 76 -1.31 1.96 4.77
N ASN A 77 -2.59 2.22 4.96
CA ASN A 77 -3.58 1.14 5.03
C ASN A 77 -3.68 0.35 3.74
N MET A 78 -3.59 1.03 2.60
CA MET A 78 -3.54 0.34 1.30
C MET A 78 -2.34 -0.60 1.23
N GLN A 79 -1.17 -0.12 1.63
CA GLN A 79 0.04 -0.93 1.62
C GLN A 79 -0.09 -2.12 2.56
N THR A 80 -0.60 -1.89 3.75
CA THR A 80 -0.76 -2.95 4.75
C THR A 80 -1.72 -4.03 4.24
N ALA A 81 -2.83 -3.64 3.65
CA ALA A 81 -3.79 -4.60 3.11
C ALA A 81 -3.17 -5.43 1.99
N TYR A 82 -2.41 -4.79 1.11
CA TYR A 82 -1.71 -5.47 0.02
C TYR A 82 -0.69 -6.46 0.57
N ASP A 83 0.12 -6.01 1.52
CA ASP A 83 1.17 -6.84 2.09
C ASP A 83 0.59 -8.03 2.85
N LEU A 84 -0.48 -7.80 3.61
CA LEU A 84 -1.11 -8.85 4.39
C LEU A 84 -1.73 -9.91 3.48
N TRP A 85 -2.36 -9.49 2.40
CA TRP A 85 -2.95 -10.42 1.43
C TRP A 85 -1.88 -11.38 0.89
N HIS A 86 -0.72 -10.83 0.52
CA HIS A 86 0.38 -11.65 0.02
C HIS A 86 0.97 -12.55 1.12
N ALA A 87 1.18 -11.99 2.30
CA ALA A 87 1.76 -12.75 3.41
C ALA A 87 0.87 -13.93 3.79
N GLU A 88 -0.44 -13.74 3.79
CA GLU A 88 -1.38 -14.81 4.11
C GLU A 88 -1.28 -15.98 3.14
N ARG A 89 -0.87 -15.73 1.91
CA ARG A 89 -0.73 -16.76 0.89
C ARG A 89 0.66 -17.34 0.81
N GLU A 90 1.65 -16.62 1.32
CA GLU A 90 3.04 -17.05 1.27
C GLU A 90 3.48 -17.79 2.52
N VAL A 91 2.94 -17.43 3.68
CA VAL A 91 3.33 -18.06 4.94
C VAL A 91 2.53 -19.34 5.14
N ASP A 92 3.24 -20.44 5.25
CA ASP A 92 2.60 -21.73 5.51
C ASP A 92 2.34 -21.87 7.01
N THR A 93 1.07 -21.74 7.39
CA THR A 93 0.66 -21.86 8.79
C THR A 93 0.08 -23.23 9.12
N SER A 94 0.12 -24.17 8.17
CA SER A 94 -0.56 -25.46 8.33
C SER A 94 -0.06 -26.26 9.52
N LYS A 95 1.21 -26.07 9.91
CA LYS A 95 1.80 -26.80 11.04
C LYS A 95 1.80 -26.00 12.33
N MET A 96 1.29 -24.78 12.29
CA MET A 96 1.21 -23.95 13.47
C MET A 96 -0.07 -24.22 14.22
N LYS A 97 0.03 -24.30 15.54
CA LYS A 97 -1.12 -24.56 16.38
C LYS A 97 -1.30 -23.42 17.37
N PRO A 98 -2.55 -23.00 17.60
CA PRO A 98 -2.79 -21.98 18.60
C PRO A 98 -2.31 -22.41 19.97
N LEU A 99 -1.77 -21.47 20.70
CA LEU A 99 -1.45 -21.70 22.13
C LEU A 99 -2.63 -21.23 22.94
N LYS A 100 -2.95 -22.01 23.99
CA LYS A 100 -4.03 -21.65 24.87
C LYS A 100 -3.58 -20.50 25.76
N MET A 101 -4.31 -19.44 25.71
CA MET A 101 -3.98 -18.27 26.53
C MET A 101 -4.56 -18.44 27.92
N ALA A 102 -3.78 -18.04 28.93
CA ALA A 102 -4.29 -18.00 30.29
C ALA A 102 -5.35 -16.90 30.39
N SER A 103 -6.45 -17.21 31.08
CA SER A 103 -7.52 -16.21 31.24
C SER A 103 -7.30 -15.32 32.43
#